data_4feceaa4fa49bd9c223a333dfc84204e
#
_entry.id   4feceaa4fa49bd9c223a333dfc84204e
#
_cell.length_a   1.000
_cell.length_b   1.000
_cell.length_c   1.000
_cell.angle_alpha   90.00
_cell.angle_beta   90.00
_cell.angle_gamma   90.00
#
_symmetry.space_group_name_H-M   'P 1'
#
loop_
_entity.id
_entity.type
_entity.pdbx_description
1 polymer ?
#
loop_
_entity_poly.entity_id
_entity_poly.type
_entity_poly.pdbx_seq_one_letter_code
_entity_poly.pdbx_strand_id
1 'polypeptide(L)'
;MEKRIGFGLRLAAFAIDIVFVWILSGIISRFATTFMAVQAQAQVDELMASNPLLAGMYTGEMLNMVVSVTRISLIVIFARLLYFSTEIFLGASVGKLLLGLKIANADGGNASVGALIGRYLLKHVKRVCTVLAFLVLTGVFNFFGSLFGFVIFIGCFFAAGDRHQALHDMMCHTIVVKKENA
;
A
#
# COMPACT_ATOMS: atom_id res chain seq x y z
N MET A 1 28.50 -4.46 15.02
CA MET A 1 27.21 -3.75 14.90
C MET A 1 26.90 -3.52 13.44
N GLU A 2 25.80 -4.07 12.92
CA GLU A 2 25.36 -3.83 11.54
C GLU A 2 25.12 -2.32 11.34
N LYS A 3 25.71 -1.76 10.28
CA LYS A 3 25.61 -0.31 9.98
C LYS A 3 24.16 0.01 9.53
N ARG A 4 23.46 0.82 10.30
CA ARG A 4 22.13 1.30 9.96
C ARG A 4 22.17 2.11 8.66
N ILE A 5 21.22 1.88 7.79
CA ILE A 5 21.13 2.55 6.49
C ILE A 5 20.40 3.88 6.63
N GLY A 6 21.05 4.94 6.16
CA GLY A 6 20.49 6.29 6.13
C GLY A 6 19.36 6.45 5.12
N PHE A 7 18.75 7.64 5.13
CA PHE A 7 17.58 7.99 4.33
C PHE A 7 17.78 7.81 2.81
N GLY A 8 18.95 8.18 2.26
CA GLY A 8 19.19 8.17 0.81
C GLY A 8 19.02 6.78 0.17
N LEU A 9 19.65 5.74 0.73
CA LEU A 9 19.50 4.36 0.21
C LEU A 9 18.10 3.81 0.39
N ARG A 10 17.39 4.19 1.45
CA ARG A 10 15.98 3.83 1.65
C ARG A 10 15.08 4.49 0.62
N LEU A 11 15.36 5.75 0.29
CA LEU A 11 14.64 6.49 -0.74
C LEU A 11 14.89 5.88 -2.13
N ALA A 12 16.12 5.47 -2.43
CA ALA A 12 16.45 4.78 -3.68
C ALA A 12 15.69 3.43 -3.79
N ALA A 13 15.68 2.63 -2.71
CA ALA A 13 14.89 1.38 -2.67
C ALA A 13 13.41 1.66 -2.91
N PHE A 14 12.86 2.68 -2.26
CA PHE A 14 11.46 3.07 -2.41
C PHE A 14 11.15 3.57 -3.84
N ALA A 15 12.06 4.31 -4.48
CA ALA A 15 11.90 4.74 -5.88
C ALA A 15 11.83 3.54 -6.84
N ILE A 16 12.67 2.52 -6.62
CA ILE A 16 12.60 1.26 -7.37
C ILE A 16 11.25 0.57 -7.13
N ASP A 17 10.80 0.45 -5.89
CA ASP A 17 9.50 -0.12 -5.55
C ASP A 17 8.34 0.63 -6.24
N ILE A 18 8.40 1.97 -6.30
CA ILE A 18 7.39 2.79 -7.00
C ILE A 18 7.31 2.42 -8.48
N VAL A 19 8.45 2.27 -9.17
CA VAL A 19 8.49 1.91 -10.59
C VAL A 19 7.85 0.53 -10.80
N PHE A 20 8.23 -0.47 -10.00
CA PHE A 20 7.63 -1.80 -10.08
C PHE A 20 6.12 -1.78 -9.84
N VAL A 21 5.69 -1.09 -8.78
CA VAL A 21 4.26 -0.95 -8.44
C VAL A 21 3.49 -0.20 -9.52
N TRP A 22 4.10 0.80 -10.16
CA TRP A 22 3.47 1.56 -11.24
C TRP A 22 3.26 0.68 -12.49
N ILE A 23 4.28 -0.08 -12.90
CA ILE A 23 4.18 -1.03 -14.01
C ILE A 23 3.11 -2.10 -13.70
N LEU A 24 3.17 -2.72 -12.53
CA LEU A 24 2.22 -3.74 -12.10
C LEU A 24 0.78 -3.19 -12.07
N SER A 25 0.60 -1.99 -11.52
CA SER A 25 -0.71 -1.33 -11.48
C SER A 25 -1.25 -1.04 -12.88
N GLY A 26 -0.40 -0.61 -13.81
CA GLY A 26 -0.77 -0.36 -15.20
C GLY A 26 -1.22 -1.64 -15.92
N ILE A 27 -0.47 -2.72 -15.78
CA ILE A 27 -0.83 -4.03 -16.35
C ILE A 27 -2.17 -4.50 -15.79
N ILE A 28 -2.32 -4.51 -14.46
CA ILE A 28 -3.54 -4.96 -13.79
C ILE A 28 -4.74 -4.10 -14.20
N SER A 29 -4.58 -2.77 -14.27
CA SER A 29 -5.66 -1.87 -14.70
C SER A 29 -6.14 -2.18 -16.11
N ARG A 30 -5.23 -2.45 -17.04
CA ARG A 30 -5.59 -2.80 -18.42
C ARG A 30 -6.38 -4.12 -18.50
N PHE A 31 -5.93 -5.15 -17.79
CA PHE A 31 -6.68 -6.40 -17.72
C PHE A 31 -8.02 -6.23 -17.02
N ALA A 32 -8.07 -5.50 -15.92
CA ALA A 32 -9.30 -5.26 -15.18
C ALA A 32 -10.34 -4.49 -15.99
N THR A 33 -9.94 -3.43 -16.75
CA THR A 33 -10.86 -2.68 -17.58
C THR A 33 -11.47 -3.55 -18.68
N THR A 34 -10.68 -4.38 -19.34
CA THR A 34 -11.18 -5.24 -20.43
C THR A 34 -12.15 -6.31 -19.88
N PHE A 35 -11.80 -6.94 -18.75
CA PHE A 35 -12.60 -8.03 -18.19
C PHE A 35 -13.87 -7.55 -17.47
N MET A 36 -13.83 -6.38 -16.82
CA MET A 36 -14.93 -5.90 -15.96
C MET A 36 -15.89 -4.93 -16.67
N ALA A 37 -15.62 -4.48 -17.90
CA ALA A 37 -16.48 -3.52 -18.59
C ALA A 37 -17.92 -4.02 -18.74
N VAL A 38 -18.09 -5.28 -19.16
CA VAL A 38 -19.41 -5.91 -19.34
C VAL A 38 -20.16 -6.07 -18.02
N GLN A 39 -19.44 -6.49 -16.97
CA GLN A 39 -20.02 -6.68 -15.63
C GLN A 39 -20.38 -5.35 -14.95
N ALA A 40 -19.62 -4.29 -15.23
CA ALA A 40 -19.93 -2.96 -14.71
C ALA A 40 -21.23 -2.43 -15.30
N GLN A 41 -21.43 -2.60 -16.60
CA GLN A 41 -22.66 -2.15 -17.28
C GLN A 41 -23.89 -2.89 -16.72
N ALA A 42 -23.86 -4.19 -16.63
CA ALA A 42 -24.97 -4.98 -16.07
C ALA A 42 -25.34 -4.55 -14.64
N GLN A 43 -24.35 -4.26 -13.81
CA GLN A 43 -24.60 -3.77 -12.44
C GLN A 43 -25.19 -2.36 -12.42
N VAL A 44 -24.76 -1.48 -13.32
CA VAL A 44 -25.32 -0.14 -13.44
C VAL A 44 -26.79 -0.20 -13.88
N ASP A 45 -27.10 -1.04 -14.86
CA ASP A 45 -28.46 -1.22 -15.35
C ASP A 45 -29.39 -1.75 -14.23
N GLU A 46 -28.91 -2.69 -13.42
CA GLU A 46 -29.63 -3.20 -12.23
C GLU A 46 -29.82 -2.11 -11.16
N LEU A 47 -28.79 -1.33 -10.87
CA LEU A 47 -28.86 -0.23 -9.89
C LEU A 47 -29.84 0.85 -10.32
N MET A 48 -29.86 1.21 -11.60
CA MET A 48 -30.79 2.20 -12.14
C MET A 48 -32.22 1.69 -12.15
N ALA A 49 -32.43 0.42 -12.47
CA ALA A 49 -33.76 -0.20 -12.45
C ALA A 49 -34.33 -0.31 -11.03
N SER A 50 -33.48 -0.62 -10.04
CA SER A 50 -33.90 -0.79 -8.63
C SER A 50 -34.04 0.52 -7.86
N ASN A 51 -33.45 1.64 -8.36
CA ASN A 51 -33.44 2.90 -7.64
C ASN A 51 -33.77 4.10 -8.55
N PRO A 52 -35.07 4.46 -8.68
CA PRO A 52 -35.52 5.57 -9.54
C PRO A 52 -34.89 6.94 -9.21
N LEU A 53 -34.50 7.15 -7.96
CA LEU A 53 -33.81 8.39 -7.55
C LEU A 53 -32.43 8.49 -8.20
N LEU A 54 -31.68 7.39 -8.26
CA LEU A 54 -30.38 7.37 -8.95
C LEU A 54 -30.54 7.60 -10.45
N ALA A 55 -31.56 6.99 -11.06
CA ALA A 55 -31.88 7.17 -12.48
C ALA A 55 -32.27 8.62 -12.82
N GLY A 56 -32.83 9.39 -11.88
CA GLY A 56 -33.14 10.80 -12.04
C GLY A 56 -31.97 11.76 -11.83
N MET A 57 -30.95 11.33 -11.07
CA MET A 57 -29.82 12.19 -10.69
C MET A 57 -28.55 11.93 -11.54
N TYR A 58 -28.38 10.73 -12.07
CA TYR A 58 -27.16 10.31 -12.78
C TYR A 58 -27.50 9.66 -14.12
N THR A 59 -26.64 9.89 -15.11
CA THR A 59 -26.70 9.11 -16.35
C THR A 59 -26.05 7.73 -16.16
N GLY A 60 -26.48 6.74 -16.94
CA GLY A 60 -25.86 5.41 -16.93
C GLY A 60 -24.34 5.43 -17.18
N GLU A 61 -23.88 6.35 -18.03
CA GLU A 61 -22.43 6.55 -18.30
C GLU A 61 -21.69 7.07 -17.07
N MET A 62 -22.25 8.03 -16.35
CA MET A 62 -21.63 8.54 -15.10
C MET A 62 -21.52 7.45 -14.04
N LEU A 63 -22.59 6.69 -13.82
CA LEU A 63 -22.58 5.57 -12.87
C LEU A 63 -21.59 4.49 -13.30
N ASN A 64 -21.54 4.15 -14.58
CA ASN A 64 -20.58 3.16 -15.10
C ASN A 64 -19.14 3.61 -14.88
N MET A 65 -18.84 4.90 -15.09
CA MET A 65 -17.52 5.46 -14.80
C MET A 65 -17.16 5.34 -13.31
N VAL A 66 -18.07 5.72 -12.41
CA VAL A 66 -17.84 5.64 -10.96
C VAL A 66 -17.62 4.19 -10.51
N VAL A 67 -18.48 3.26 -10.93
CA VAL A 67 -18.37 1.84 -10.59
C VAL A 67 -17.05 1.25 -11.11
N SER A 68 -16.70 1.55 -12.36
CA SER A 68 -15.47 1.04 -12.98
C SER A 68 -14.22 1.58 -12.29
N VAL A 69 -14.15 2.89 -12.03
CA VAL A 69 -13.01 3.53 -11.34
C VAL A 69 -12.87 2.97 -9.91
N THR A 70 -13.99 2.79 -9.20
CA THR A 70 -13.96 2.24 -7.83
C THR A 70 -13.42 0.82 -7.82
N ARG A 71 -13.90 -0.06 -8.70
CA ARG A 71 -13.45 -1.45 -8.80
C ARG A 71 -11.98 -1.56 -9.16
N ILE A 72 -11.54 -0.82 -10.18
CA ILE A 72 -10.13 -0.81 -10.60
C ILE A 72 -9.25 -0.31 -9.45
N SER A 73 -9.66 0.74 -8.76
CA SER A 73 -8.92 1.30 -7.63
C SER A 73 -8.75 0.27 -6.51
N LEU A 74 -9.78 -0.49 -6.18
CA LEU A 74 -9.71 -1.55 -5.15
C LEU A 74 -8.76 -2.68 -5.57
N ILE A 75 -8.84 -3.13 -6.83
CA ILE A 75 -7.94 -4.17 -7.35
C ILE A 75 -6.49 -3.69 -7.29
N VAL A 76 -6.21 -2.45 -7.69
CA VAL A 76 -4.87 -1.86 -7.64
C VAL A 76 -4.38 -1.71 -6.19
N ILE A 77 -5.26 -1.30 -5.25
CA ILE A 77 -4.90 -1.23 -3.83
C ILE A 77 -4.53 -2.63 -3.31
N PHE A 78 -5.32 -3.65 -3.64
CA PHE A 78 -5.07 -5.01 -3.22
C PHE A 78 -3.76 -5.57 -3.79
N ALA A 79 -3.51 -5.35 -5.09
CA ALA A 79 -2.26 -5.72 -5.73
C ALA A 79 -1.03 -5.06 -5.09
N ARG A 80 -1.15 -3.77 -4.71
CA ARG A 80 -0.09 -3.06 -3.98
C ARG A 80 0.13 -3.63 -2.58
N LEU A 81 -0.92 -3.99 -1.86
CA LEU A 81 -0.80 -4.63 -0.56
C LEU A 81 -0.10 -5.98 -0.69
N LEU A 82 -0.46 -6.79 -1.71
CA LEU A 82 0.22 -8.06 -2.00
C LEU A 82 1.68 -7.86 -2.38
N TYR A 83 2.01 -6.87 -3.23
CA TYR A 83 3.40 -6.58 -3.56
C TYR A 83 4.24 -6.26 -2.32
N PHE A 84 3.77 -5.38 -1.45
CA PHE A 84 4.52 -5.00 -0.26
C PHE A 84 4.48 -6.05 0.86
N SER A 85 3.60 -7.05 0.79
CA SER A 85 3.63 -8.18 1.74
C SER A 85 4.93 -8.98 1.64
N THR A 86 5.69 -8.84 0.54
CA THR A 86 7.05 -9.38 0.43
C THR A 86 7.96 -8.95 1.58
N GLU A 87 7.74 -7.76 2.18
CA GLU A 87 8.48 -7.33 3.38
C GLU A 87 8.25 -8.28 4.58
N ILE A 88 7.07 -8.90 4.68
CA ILE A 88 6.75 -9.83 5.77
C ILE A 88 7.46 -11.18 5.56
N PHE A 89 7.45 -11.68 4.32
CA PHE A 89 7.98 -13.02 4.02
C PHE A 89 9.49 -13.02 3.79
N LEU A 90 10.03 -11.98 3.16
CA LEU A 90 11.44 -11.91 2.75
C LEU A 90 12.26 -10.95 3.64
N GLY A 91 11.63 -10.27 4.60
CA GLY A 91 12.29 -9.24 5.40
C GLY A 91 12.73 -8.00 4.60
N ALA A 92 12.29 -7.87 3.35
CA ALA A 92 12.60 -6.74 2.49
C ALA A 92 11.60 -6.62 1.33
N SER A 93 11.37 -5.40 0.83
CA SER A 93 10.68 -5.19 -0.46
C SER A 93 11.63 -5.50 -1.62
N VAL A 94 11.08 -5.66 -2.84
CA VAL A 94 11.89 -5.94 -4.03
C VAL A 94 12.97 -4.88 -4.25
N GLY A 95 12.63 -3.58 -4.11
CA GLY A 95 13.61 -2.50 -4.24
C GLY A 95 14.73 -2.56 -3.18
N LYS A 96 14.41 -3.00 -1.95
CA LYS A 96 15.42 -3.23 -0.92
C LYS A 96 16.30 -4.43 -1.25
N LEU A 97 15.71 -5.53 -1.72
CA LEU A 97 16.47 -6.72 -2.13
C LEU A 97 17.48 -6.41 -3.23
N LEU A 98 17.08 -5.62 -4.24
CA LEU A 98 17.95 -5.20 -5.34
C LEU A 98 19.14 -4.35 -4.87
N LEU A 99 18.96 -3.57 -3.80
CA LEU A 99 20.04 -2.78 -3.20
C LEU A 99 20.80 -3.53 -2.08
N GLY A 100 20.53 -4.83 -1.89
CA GLY A 100 21.16 -5.61 -0.83
C GLY A 100 20.79 -5.14 0.59
N LEU A 101 19.55 -4.66 0.79
CA LEU A 101 19.05 -4.20 2.08
C LEU A 101 18.09 -5.22 2.70
N LYS A 102 18.13 -5.36 4.02
CA LYS A 102 17.18 -6.18 4.80
C LYS A 102 16.66 -5.40 6.00
N ILE A 103 15.51 -5.84 6.51
CA ILE A 103 14.95 -5.37 7.78
C ILE A 103 15.46 -6.30 8.88
N ALA A 104 16.00 -5.73 9.95
CA ALA A 104 16.50 -6.44 11.12
C ALA A 104 15.83 -5.87 12.37
N ASN A 105 15.93 -6.57 13.50
CA ASN A 105 15.59 -6.03 14.80
C ASN A 105 16.59 -4.93 15.21
N ALA A 106 16.22 -4.11 16.16
CA ALA A 106 17.08 -3.02 16.68
C ALA A 106 18.40 -3.52 17.28
N ASP A 107 18.44 -4.77 17.74
CA ASP A 107 19.61 -5.46 18.27
C ASP A 107 20.55 -6.04 17.18
N GLY A 108 20.16 -5.97 15.90
CA GLY A 108 20.90 -6.49 14.75
C GLY A 108 20.52 -7.92 14.35
N GLY A 109 19.71 -8.63 15.13
CA GLY A 109 19.18 -9.94 14.79
C GLY A 109 18.11 -9.90 13.69
N ASN A 110 17.72 -11.06 13.18
CA ASN A 110 16.65 -11.16 12.21
C ASN A 110 15.34 -10.59 12.78
N ALA A 111 14.63 -9.78 11.98
CA ALA A 111 13.37 -9.21 12.42
C ALA A 111 12.33 -10.31 12.67
N SER A 112 11.61 -10.22 13.79
CA SER A 112 10.51 -11.14 14.09
C SER A 112 9.35 -10.93 13.13
N VAL A 113 8.60 -11.99 12.83
CA VAL A 113 7.41 -11.90 11.93
C VAL A 113 6.40 -10.89 12.47
N GLY A 114 6.20 -10.83 13.79
CA GLY A 114 5.30 -9.85 14.41
C GLY A 114 5.75 -8.39 14.19
N ALA A 115 7.05 -8.11 14.28
CA ALA A 115 7.61 -6.79 13.99
C ALA A 115 7.45 -6.42 12.50
N LEU A 116 7.63 -7.37 11.59
CA LEU A 116 7.44 -7.17 10.15
C LEU A 116 5.97 -6.90 9.80
N ILE A 117 5.02 -7.65 10.39
CA ILE A 117 3.58 -7.42 10.22
C ILE A 117 3.19 -6.03 10.77
N GLY A 118 3.59 -5.70 12.00
CA GLY A 118 3.30 -4.40 12.61
C GLY A 118 3.82 -3.24 11.75
N ARG A 119 5.06 -3.34 11.27
CA ARG A 119 5.67 -2.39 10.35
C ARG A 119 4.90 -2.26 9.04
N TYR A 120 4.49 -3.39 8.45
CA TYR A 120 3.71 -3.42 7.22
C TYR A 120 2.36 -2.71 7.40
N LEU A 121 1.62 -3.03 8.47
CA LEU A 121 0.34 -2.40 8.76
C LEU A 121 0.47 -0.89 8.97
N LEU A 122 1.47 -0.44 9.72
CA LEU A 122 1.73 0.99 9.92
C LEU A 122 2.05 1.72 8.62
N LYS A 123 2.92 1.16 7.77
CA LYS A 123 3.27 1.75 6.46
C LYS A 123 2.09 1.85 5.51
N HIS A 124 1.18 0.91 5.59
CA HIS A 124 0.05 0.79 4.67
C HIS A 124 -1.30 1.09 5.33
N VAL A 125 -1.31 1.71 6.51
CA VAL A 125 -2.51 2.00 7.30
C VAL A 125 -3.61 2.67 6.48
N LYS A 126 -3.28 3.65 5.64
CA LYS A 126 -4.25 4.31 4.76
C LYS A 126 -4.92 3.31 3.81
N ARG A 127 -4.15 2.43 3.15
CA ARG A 127 -4.69 1.45 2.19
C ARG A 127 -5.53 0.39 2.89
N VAL A 128 -5.07 -0.09 4.05
CA VAL A 128 -5.82 -1.05 4.87
C VAL A 128 -7.15 -0.43 5.31
N CYS A 129 -7.12 0.79 5.81
CA CYS A 129 -8.34 1.52 6.19
C CYS A 129 -9.27 1.78 4.99
N THR A 130 -8.73 2.02 3.78
CA THR A 130 -9.56 2.18 2.57
C THR A 130 -10.28 0.87 2.23
N VAL A 131 -9.61 -0.28 2.32
CA VAL A 131 -10.26 -1.58 2.11
C VAL A 131 -11.32 -1.85 3.18
N LEU A 132 -11.02 -1.57 4.46
CA LEU A 132 -12.00 -1.68 5.54
C LEU A 132 -13.19 -0.74 5.36
N ALA A 133 -12.95 0.51 4.95
CA ALA A 133 -14.01 1.48 4.66
C ALA A 133 -14.97 0.98 3.58
N PHE A 134 -14.44 0.31 2.57
CA PHE A 134 -15.25 -0.29 1.51
C PHE A 134 -16.06 -1.50 2.03
N LEU A 135 -15.44 -2.39 2.83
CA LEU A 135 -16.11 -3.58 3.37
C LEU A 135 -17.21 -3.25 4.38
N VAL A 136 -17.01 -2.21 5.20
CA VAL A 136 -17.95 -1.81 6.27
C VAL A 136 -18.86 -0.65 5.83
N LEU A 137 -18.69 -0.16 4.59
CA LEU A 137 -19.46 0.95 3.99
C LEU A 137 -19.46 2.23 4.84
N THR A 138 -18.35 2.54 5.51
CA THR A 138 -18.20 3.74 6.34
C THR A 138 -16.98 4.58 5.98
N GLY A 139 -17.19 5.88 5.77
CA GLY A 139 -16.13 6.86 5.49
C GLY A 139 -15.18 7.12 6.67
N VAL A 140 -15.56 6.74 7.89
CA VAL A 140 -14.77 6.96 9.11
C VAL A 140 -13.38 6.34 9.00
N PHE A 141 -13.29 5.13 8.49
CA PHE A 141 -11.98 4.46 8.28
C PHE A 141 -11.08 5.22 7.29
N ASN A 142 -11.64 5.83 6.25
CA ASN A 142 -10.86 6.64 5.31
C ASN A 142 -10.29 7.90 5.95
N PHE A 143 -11.08 8.56 6.82
CA PHE A 143 -10.62 9.73 7.57
C PHE A 143 -9.43 9.37 8.48
N PHE A 144 -9.60 8.39 9.36
CA PHE A 144 -8.52 7.95 10.25
C PHE A 144 -7.31 7.39 9.49
N GLY A 145 -7.55 6.58 8.45
CA GLY A 145 -6.48 6.05 7.60
C GLY A 145 -5.66 7.15 6.92
N SER A 146 -6.29 8.25 6.49
CA SER A 146 -5.60 9.39 5.91
C SER A 146 -4.79 10.15 6.94
N LEU A 147 -5.36 10.39 8.13
CA LEU A 147 -4.68 11.07 9.24
C LEU A 147 -3.44 10.29 9.70
N PHE A 148 -3.60 9.01 10.04
CA PHE A 148 -2.48 8.17 10.46
C PHE A 148 -1.46 7.96 9.34
N GLY A 149 -1.92 7.78 8.08
CA GLY A 149 -1.05 7.66 6.93
C GLY A 149 -0.18 8.89 6.72
N PHE A 150 -0.71 10.08 6.97
CA PHE A 150 0.03 11.33 6.89
C PHE A 150 1.10 11.42 8.00
N VAL A 151 0.75 11.07 9.24
CA VAL A 151 1.70 11.02 10.36
C VAL A 151 2.85 10.04 10.07
N ILE A 152 2.55 8.84 9.57
CA ILE A 152 3.58 7.86 9.21
C ILE A 152 4.45 8.35 8.03
N PHE A 153 3.84 9.05 7.06
CA PHE A 153 4.59 9.64 5.94
C PHE A 153 5.61 10.68 6.43
N ILE A 154 5.19 11.63 7.28
CA ILE A 154 6.11 12.58 7.91
C ILE A 154 7.17 11.84 8.73
N GLY A 155 6.76 10.82 9.47
CA GLY A 155 7.65 9.99 10.27
C GLY A 155 8.72 9.24 9.48
N CYS A 156 8.58 9.09 8.15
CA CYS A 156 9.63 8.52 7.30
C CYS A 156 10.88 9.42 7.24
N PHE A 157 10.72 10.74 7.37
CA PHE A 157 11.85 11.68 7.34
C PHE A 157 12.74 11.58 8.57
N PHE A 158 12.28 10.99 9.67
CA PHE A 158 13.14 10.73 10.84
C PHE A 158 14.32 9.82 10.53
N ALA A 159 14.25 9.03 9.44
CA ALA A 159 15.38 8.24 8.97
C ALA A 159 16.56 9.10 8.44
N ALA A 160 16.36 10.40 8.21
CA ALA A 160 17.43 11.35 7.88
C ALA A 160 18.21 11.83 9.11
N GLY A 161 17.67 11.71 10.33
CA GLY A 161 18.34 12.04 11.57
C GLY A 161 19.37 10.99 12.01
N ASP A 162 20.09 11.29 13.08
CA ASP A 162 21.23 10.49 13.59
C ASP A 162 20.88 9.01 13.89
N ARG A 163 19.63 8.74 14.25
CA ARG A 163 19.20 7.37 14.56
C ARG A 163 19.00 6.49 13.31
N HIS A 164 18.89 7.10 12.13
CA HIS A 164 18.61 6.41 10.86
C HIS A 164 17.40 5.46 10.94
N GLN A 165 16.35 5.84 11.67
CA GLN A 165 15.12 5.08 11.85
C GLN A 165 13.91 5.95 11.51
N ALA A 166 13.00 5.43 10.68
CA ALA A 166 11.69 6.03 10.44
C ALA A 166 10.76 5.77 11.63
N LEU A 167 9.67 6.53 11.75
CA LEU A 167 8.71 6.39 12.85
C LEU A 167 8.17 4.95 12.98
N HIS A 168 7.77 4.34 11.88
CA HIS A 168 7.30 2.94 11.87
C HIS A 168 8.39 1.93 12.24
N ASP A 169 9.67 2.25 11.97
CA ASP A 169 10.80 1.42 12.42
C ASP A 169 10.95 1.49 13.93
N MET A 170 10.84 2.70 14.48
CA MET A 170 10.94 2.93 15.94
C MET A 170 9.80 2.24 16.68
N MET A 171 8.56 2.34 16.18
CA MET A 171 7.40 1.71 16.79
C MET A 171 7.47 0.17 16.78
N CYS A 172 8.10 -0.43 15.77
CA CYS A 172 8.25 -1.87 15.62
C CYS A 172 9.61 -2.39 16.08
N HIS A 173 10.45 -1.56 16.70
CA HIS A 173 11.82 -1.91 17.13
C HIS A 173 12.65 -2.54 16.01
N THR A 174 12.55 -2.01 14.79
CA THR A 174 13.27 -2.50 13.61
C THR A 174 14.26 -1.47 13.09
N ILE A 175 15.22 -1.96 12.32
CA ILE A 175 16.21 -1.14 11.59
C ILE A 175 16.31 -1.66 10.15
N VAL A 176 16.83 -0.84 9.24
CA VAL A 176 17.22 -1.28 7.91
C VAL A 176 18.73 -1.31 7.85
N VAL A 177 19.28 -2.44 7.44
CA VAL A 177 20.71 -2.72 7.38
C VAL A 177 21.08 -3.25 6.01
N LYS A 178 22.38 -3.25 5.68
CA LYS A 178 22.91 -3.90 4.48
C LYS A 178 22.97 -5.40 4.74
N LYS A 179 22.50 -6.21 3.80
CA LYS A 179 22.65 -7.65 3.85
C LYS A 179 24.15 -7.92 3.64
N GLU A 180 24.85 -8.42 4.65
CA GLU A 180 26.18 -8.94 4.46
C GLU A 180 26.08 -10.17 3.57
N ASN A 181 26.99 -10.28 2.59
CA ASN A 181 27.10 -11.48 1.76
C ASN A 181 27.47 -12.65 2.69
N ALA A 182 26.51 -13.54 2.88
CA ALA A 182 26.75 -14.82 3.52
C ALA A 182 27.52 -15.72 2.57
#